data_c10dc29aebe39f35ec3ba39b5846e911
#
_entry.id   c10dc29aebe39f35ec3ba39b5846e911
#
_cell.length_a   1.000
_cell.length_b   1.000
_cell.length_c   1.000
_cell.angle_alpha   90.00
_cell.angle_beta   90.00
_cell.angle_gamma   90.00
#
_symmetry.space_group_name_H-M   'P 1'
#
loop_
_entity.id
_entity.type
_entity.pdbx_description
1 polymer ?
#
loop_
_entity_poly.entity_id
_entity_poly.type
_entity_poly.pdbx_seq_one_letter_code
_entity_poly.pdbx_strand_id
1 'polypeptide(L)'
;MTQSLNILIIEDEPLIAMMMEDFVDMLGYGVAGAVDTVADALRQIEQGGFDAAILDVHLRDGVCWPVADALAAKKIPFLIATGGHVEPPPAAHADAPQLAKPFTLDGVTVALEGLKRG
;
A
#
# COMPACT_ATOMS: atom_id res chain seq x y z
N MET A 1 -20.11 -13.81 8.07
CA MET A 1 -18.82 -13.62 8.72
C MET A 1 -17.95 -12.71 7.88
N THR A 2 -17.46 -11.66 8.46
CA THR A 2 -16.65 -10.69 7.74
C THR A 2 -15.21 -11.17 7.69
N GLN A 3 -14.65 -11.27 6.51
CA GLN A 3 -13.24 -11.62 6.39
C GLN A 3 -12.43 -10.35 6.35
N SER A 4 -11.40 -10.29 7.18
CA SER A 4 -10.48 -9.17 7.16
C SER A 4 -9.56 -9.29 5.95
N LEU A 5 -9.29 -8.16 5.32
CA LEU A 5 -8.30 -8.13 4.25
C LEU A 5 -6.90 -8.27 4.85
N ASN A 6 -6.05 -8.98 4.14
CA ASN A 6 -4.61 -9.03 4.44
C ASN A 6 -3.92 -7.96 3.62
N ILE A 7 -3.21 -7.08 4.30
CA ILE A 7 -2.62 -5.90 3.67
C ILE A 7 -1.10 -6.06 3.58
N LEU A 8 -0.57 -5.89 2.38
CA LEU A 8 0.87 -5.83 2.17
C LEU A 8 1.33 -4.39 2.30
N ILE A 9 2.33 -4.13 3.12
CA ILE A 9 2.87 -2.79 3.31
C ILE A 9 4.18 -2.69 2.55
N ILE A 10 4.25 -1.70 1.65
CA ILE A 10 5.42 -1.49 0.80
C ILE A 10 5.95 -0.10 1.12
N GLU A 11 6.96 -0.04 1.98
CA GLU A 11 7.46 1.19 2.57
C GLU A 11 8.94 1.02 2.94
N ASP A 12 9.80 1.96 2.55
CA ASP A 12 11.24 1.84 2.77
C ASP A 12 11.71 2.36 4.13
N GLU A 13 10.88 3.12 4.85
CA GLU A 13 11.24 3.60 6.18
C GLU A 13 10.70 2.67 7.24
N PRO A 14 11.58 2.01 8.02
CA PRO A 14 11.12 1.01 8.99
C PRO A 14 10.14 1.54 10.03
N LEU A 15 10.36 2.77 10.50
CA LEU A 15 9.47 3.36 11.52
C LEU A 15 8.08 3.63 10.96
N ILE A 16 8.00 4.09 9.72
CA ILE A 16 6.71 4.34 9.07
C ILE A 16 6.02 3.01 8.77
N ALA A 17 6.78 2.01 8.32
CA ALA A 17 6.22 0.68 8.10
C ALA A 17 5.62 0.11 9.38
N MET A 18 6.32 0.22 10.50
CA MET A 18 5.82 -0.24 11.80
C MET A 18 4.55 0.48 12.20
N MET A 19 4.52 1.80 12.04
CA MET A 19 3.35 2.60 12.35
C MET A 19 2.14 2.17 11.51
N MET A 20 2.38 1.92 10.23
CA MET A 20 1.33 1.46 9.33
C MET A 20 0.83 0.09 9.72
N GLU A 21 1.73 -0.83 10.09
CA GLU A 21 1.33 -2.15 10.57
C GLU A 21 0.44 -2.04 11.80
N ASP A 22 0.78 -1.15 12.73
CA ASP A 22 -0.02 -0.94 13.93
C ASP A 22 -1.42 -0.43 13.59
N PHE A 23 -1.51 0.56 12.68
CA PHE A 23 -2.81 1.10 12.26
C PHE A 23 -3.66 0.02 11.59
N VAL A 24 -3.07 -0.75 10.69
CA VAL A 24 -3.78 -1.82 9.99
C VAL A 24 -4.32 -2.84 10.99
N ASP A 25 -3.48 -3.23 11.95
CA ASP A 25 -3.87 -4.20 12.98
C ASP A 25 -4.98 -3.64 13.88
N MET A 26 -4.86 -2.39 14.31
CA MET A 26 -5.86 -1.73 15.16
C MET A 26 -7.22 -1.66 14.49
N LEU A 27 -7.24 -1.56 13.16
CA LEU A 27 -8.48 -1.47 12.40
C LEU A 27 -9.09 -2.83 12.08
N GLY A 28 -8.45 -3.91 12.54
CA GLY A 28 -8.98 -5.26 12.35
C GLY A 28 -8.58 -5.94 11.05
N TYR A 29 -7.64 -5.36 10.31
CA TYR A 29 -7.13 -6.00 9.11
C TYR A 29 -5.90 -6.85 9.45
N GLY A 30 -5.60 -7.82 8.59
CA GLY A 30 -4.37 -8.60 8.74
C GLY A 30 -3.20 -7.91 8.07
N VAL A 31 -2.01 -8.12 8.61
CA VAL A 31 -0.77 -7.64 7.99
C VAL A 31 -0.13 -8.83 7.29
N ALA A 32 -0.10 -8.78 5.95
CA ALA A 32 0.50 -9.86 5.18
C ALA A 32 2.02 -9.83 5.24
N GLY A 33 2.58 -8.64 5.39
CA GLY A 33 4.02 -8.45 5.47
C GLY A 33 4.38 -7.02 5.18
N ALA A 34 5.67 -6.72 5.28
CA ALA A 34 6.20 -5.41 4.94
C ALA A 34 7.48 -5.60 4.14
N VAL A 35 7.57 -4.93 3.00
CA VAL A 35 8.75 -4.97 2.14
C VAL A 35 9.20 -3.56 1.85
N ASP A 36 10.47 -3.39 1.51
CA ASP A 36 11.06 -2.06 1.38
C ASP A 36 11.71 -1.77 0.03
N THR A 37 11.63 -2.72 -0.90
CA THR A 37 12.21 -2.56 -2.23
C THR A 37 11.22 -2.93 -3.31
N VAL A 38 11.44 -2.40 -4.51
CA VAL A 38 10.67 -2.79 -5.70
C VAL A 38 10.84 -4.29 -5.94
N ALA A 39 12.07 -4.79 -5.85
CA ALA A 39 12.34 -6.20 -6.12
C ALA A 39 11.57 -7.13 -5.18
N ASP A 40 11.59 -6.85 -3.88
CA ASP A 40 10.87 -7.67 -2.91
C ASP A 40 9.36 -7.55 -3.07
N ALA A 41 8.87 -6.35 -3.39
CA ALA A 41 7.46 -6.15 -3.64
C ALA A 41 6.99 -6.97 -4.84
N LEU A 42 7.74 -6.95 -5.93
CA LEU A 42 7.39 -7.73 -7.12
C LEU A 42 7.40 -9.23 -6.82
N ARG A 43 8.35 -9.68 -6.02
CA ARG A 43 8.42 -11.07 -5.62
C ARG A 43 7.21 -11.47 -4.78
N GLN A 44 6.80 -10.60 -3.85
CA GLN A 44 5.64 -10.86 -3.01
C GLN A 44 4.36 -10.90 -3.83
N ILE A 45 4.24 -10.03 -4.84
CA ILE A 45 3.08 -10.03 -5.73
C ILE A 45 2.98 -11.36 -6.48
N GLU A 46 4.11 -11.90 -6.93
CA GLU A 46 4.13 -13.21 -7.58
C GLU A 46 3.67 -14.32 -6.65
N GLN A 47 4.08 -14.28 -5.40
CA GLN A 47 3.72 -15.30 -4.43
C GLN A 47 2.27 -15.19 -3.98
N GLY A 48 1.71 -14.00 -3.97
CA GLY A 48 0.36 -13.76 -3.48
C GLY A 48 0.29 -13.79 -1.96
N GLY A 49 -0.89 -14.09 -1.44
CA GLY A 49 -1.09 -14.20 0.00
C GLY A 49 -1.55 -12.90 0.65
N PHE A 50 -1.97 -11.92 -0.13
CA PHE A 50 -2.51 -10.67 0.40
C PHE A 50 -3.64 -10.20 -0.51
N ASP A 51 -4.47 -9.30 0.03
CA ASP A 51 -5.69 -8.87 -0.64
C ASP A 51 -5.63 -7.44 -1.14
N ALA A 52 -4.77 -6.62 -0.54
CA ALA A 52 -4.62 -5.23 -0.91
C ALA A 52 -3.24 -4.76 -0.47
N ALA A 53 -2.81 -3.61 -0.96
CA ALA A 53 -1.47 -3.10 -0.64
C ALA A 53 -1.52 -1.61 -0.34
N ILE A 54 -0.60 -1.17 0.52
CA ILE A 54 -0.31 0.24 0.76
C ILE A 54 1.09 0.47 0.20
N LEU A 55 1.21 1.36 -0.76
CA LEU A 55 2.40 1.51 -1.59
C LEU A 55 2.99 2.91 -1.43
N ASP A 56 4.21 2.98 -0.91
CA ASP A 56 4.97 4.22 -0.88
C ASP A 56 5.53 4.51 -2.28
N VAL A 57 5.64 5.79 -2.63
CA VAL A 57 6.10 6.19 -3.96
C VAL A 57 7.57 5.91 -4.15
N HIS A 58 8.40 6.24 -3.17
CA HIS A 58 9.84 6.06 -3.26
C HIS A 58 10.27 4.92 -2.38
N LEU A 59 10.85 3.91 -2.99
CA LEU A 59 11.38 2.74 -2.29
C LEU A 59 12.90 2.77 -2.35
N ARG A 60 13.53 1.88 -1.59
CA ARG A 60 14.99 1.87 -1.44
C ARG A 60 15.71 1.74 -2.78
N ASP A 61 15.17 0.96 -3.69
CA ASP A 61 15.80 0.67 -4.98
C ASP A 61 15.12 1.33 -6.17
N GLY A 62 14.19 2.26 -5.95
CA GLY A 62 13.58 2.98 -7.06
C GLY A 62 12.16 3.43 -6.78
N VAL A 63 11.52 3.94 -7.81
CA VAL A 63 10.16 4.44 -7.75
C VAL A 63 9.17 3.29 -7.87
N CYS A 64 8.04 3.42 -7.22
CA CYS A 64 7.08 2.32 -7.04
C CYS A 64 6.27 1.92 -8.27
N TRP A 65 6.36 2.65 -9.38
CA TRP A 65 5.41 2.45 -10.49
C TRP A 65 5.43 1.05 -11.09
N PRO A 66 6.58 0.36 -11.22
CA PRO A 66 6.55 -1.04 -11.65
C PRO A 66 5.74 -1.94 -10.71
N VAL A 67 5.77 -1.64 -9.40
CA VAL A 67 4.98 -2.37 -8.42
C VAL A 67 3.49 -2.09 -8.64
N ALA A 68 3.13 -0.81 -8.83
CA ALA A 68 1.74 -0.44 -9.11
C ALA A 68 1.22 -1.12 -10.37
N ASP A 69 2.05 -1.18 -11.41
CA ASP A 69 1.69 -1.86 -12.66
C ASP A 69 1.41 -3.35 -12.41
N ALA A 70 2.25 -4.00 -11.62
CA ALA A 70 2.09 -5.42 -11.32
C ALA A 70 0.83 -5.69 -10.49
N LEU A 71 0.54 -4.81 -9.51
CA LEU A 71 -0.68 -4.93 -8.72
C LEU A 71 -1.92 -4.76 -9.60
N ALA A 72 -1.90 -3.76 -10.48
CA ALA A 72 -3.02 -3.52 -11.38
C ALA A 72 -3.22 -4.69 -12.34
N ALA A 73 -2.14 -5.28 -12.83
CA ALA A 73 -2.22 -6.42 -13.75
C ALA A 73 -2.91 -7.62 -13.09
N LYS A 74 -2.73 -7.78 -11.79
CA LYS A 74 -3.38 -8.87 -11.04
C LYS A 74 -4.70 -8.45 -10.40
N LYS A 75 -5.14 -7.23 -10.66
CA LYS A 75 -6.39 -6.66 -10.12
C LYS A 75 -6.40 -6.65 -8.59
N ILE A 76 -5.24 -6.39 -8.00
CA ILE A 76 -5.11 -6.24 -6.55
C ILE A 76 -5.27 -4.77 -6.21
N PRO A 77 -6.27 -4.40 -5.40
CA PRO A 77 -6.45 -2.98 -5.04
C PRO A 77 -5.29 -2.48 -4.20
N PHE A 78 -4.92 -1.23 -4.40
CA PHE A 78 -3.84 -0.62 -3.62
C PHE A 78 -4.09 0.86 -3.44
N LEU A 79 -3.49 1.43 -2.41
CA LEU A 79 -3.49 2.88 -2.25
C LEU A 79 -2.05 3.37 -2.22
N ILE A 80 -1.87 4.62 -2.63
CA ILE A 80 -0.56 5.23 -2.73
C ILE A 80 -0.36 6.16 -1.55
N ALA A 81 0.70 5.91 -0.77
CA ALA A 81 1.06 6.76 0.35
C ALA A 81 1.99 7.86 -0.16
N THR A 82 1.58 9.12 0.02
CA THR A 82 2.33 10.25 -0.53
C THR A 82 2.84 11.15 0.57
N GLY A 83 4.08 11.58 0.46
CA GLY A 83 4.62 12.64 1.31
C GLY A 83 4.66 13.94 0.52
N GLY A 84 4.30 15.02 1.14
CA GLY A 84 4.32 16.41 0.70
C GLY A 84 4.53 16.74 -0.77
N HIS A 85 5.72 16.61 -1.26
CA HIS A 85 6.08 17.03 -2.61
C HIS A 85 6.28 15.84 -3.54
N VAL A 86 5.19 15.22 -3.93
CA VAL A 86 5.26 14.08 -4.80
C VAL A 86 4.75 14.48 -6.18
N GLU A 87 5.43 14.01 -7.20
CA GLU A 87 4.97 14.18 -8.56
C GLU A 87 3.64 13.44 -8.73
N PRO A 88 2.75 13.94 -9.60
CA PRO A 88 1.51 13.23 -9.86
C PRO A 88 1.78 11.81 -10.34
N PRO A 89 0.91 10.86 -10.01
CA PRO A 89 1.07 9.50 -10.53
C PRO A 89 1.00 9.48 -12.06
N PRO A 90 1.62 8.48 -12.70
CA PRO A 90 1.43 8.26 -14.12
C PRO A 90 -0.05 8.13 -14.46
N ALA A 91 -0.39 8.43 -15.72
CA ALA A 91 -1.79 8.41 -16.15
C ALA A 91 -2.49 7.09 -15.83
N ALA A 92 -1.77 5.98 -15.91
CA ALA A 92 -2.34 4.65 -15.62
C ALA A 92 -2.82 4.51 -14.16
N HIS A 93 -2.27 5.33 -13.26
CA HIS A 93 -2.57 5.26 -11.83
C HIS A 93 -3.15 6.57 -11.28
N ALA A 94 -3.60 7.44 -12.16
CA ALA A 94 -4.10 8.77 -11.76
C ALA A 94 -5.30 8.69 -10.83
N ASP A 95 -6.09 7.63 -10.96
CA ASP A 95 -7.30 7.45 -10.16
C ASP A 95 -7.07 6.61 -8.90
N ALA A 96 -5.85 6.15 -8.64
CA ALA A 96 -5.58 5.34 -7.46
C ALA A 96 -5.81 6.17 -6.19
N PRO A 97 -6.41 5.58 -5.15
CA PRO A 97 -6.58 6.30 -3.89
C PRO A 97 -5.24 6.68 -3.29
N GLN A 98 -5.20 7.85 -2.66
CA GLN A 98 -3.97 8.37 -2.06
C GLN A 98 -4.17 8.59 -0.58
N LEU A 99 -3.10 8.34 0.18
CA LEU A 99 -3.05 8.55 1.62
C LEU A 99 -1.88 9.48 1.91
N ALA A 100 -2.18 10.67 2.43
CA ALA A 100 -1.15 11.67 2.69
C ALA A 100 -0.40 11.40 3.99
N LYS A 101 0.90 11.62 3.97
CA LYS A 101 1.75 11.59 5.17
C LYS A 101 1.73 12.97 5.83
N PRO A 102 1.79 13.06 7.16
CA PRO A 102 1.86 11.97 8.13
C PRO A 102 0.52 11.25 8.25
N PHE A 103 0.57 9.95 8.48
CA PHE A 103 -0.64 9.15 8.57
C PHE A 103 -1.36 9.39 9.89
N THR A 104 -2.68 9.42 9.82
CA THR A 104 -3.53 9.40 11.01
C THR A 104 -4.39 8.15 10.96
N LEU A 105 -4.86 7.71 12.12
CA LEU A 105 -5.73 6.54 12.16
C LEU A 105 -6.98 6.77 11.32
N ASP A 106 -7.56 7.98 11.39
CA ASP A 106 -8.75 8.32 10.59
C ASP A 106 -8.45 8.28 9.10
N GLY A 107 -7.29 8.82 8.69
CA GLY A 107 -6.90 8.81 7.28
C GLY A 107 -6.73 7.40 6.75
N VAL A 108 -6.08 6.53 7.52
CA VAL A 108 -5.89 5.13 7.15
C VAL A 108 -7.24 4.42 7.07
N THR A 109 -8.13 4.69 8.03
CA THR A 109 -9.47 4.10 8.06
C THR A 109 -10.23 4.42 6.78
N VAL A 110 -10.28 5.69 6.41
CA VAL A 110 -11.01 6.13 5.21
C VAL A 110 -10.41 5.50 3.95
N ALA A 111 -9.09 5.48 3.87
CA ALA A 111 -8.40 4.94 2.69
C ALA A 111 -8.66 3.43 2.53
N LEU A 112 -8.59 2.67 3.61
CA LEU A 112 -8.84 1.22 3.55
C LEU A 112 -10.31 0.91 3.28
N GLU A 113 -11.22 1.71 3.83
CA GLU A 113 -12.65 1.57 3.51
C GLU A 113 -12.90 1.77 2.03
N GLY A 114 -12.20 2.73 1.43
CA GLY A 114 -12.29 2.98 0.00
C GLY A 114 -11.83 1.78 -0.83
N LEU A 115 -10.79 1.10 -0.40
CA LEU A 115 -10.30 -0.10 -1.09
C LEU A 115 -11.30 -1.23 -1.05
N LYS A 116 -12.00 -1.39 0.06
CA LYS A 116 -13.00 -2.46 0.20
C LYS A 116 -14.16 -2.28 -0.76
N ARG A 117 -14.45 -1.06 -1.14
CA ARG A 117 -15.55 -0.76 -2.07
C ARG A 117 -15.14 -0.85 -3.53
N GLY A 118 -13.85 -0.75 -3.75
CA GLY A 118 -13.30 -0.77 -5.09
C GLY A 118 -12.96 -2.14 -5.57
#